data_ad2b37d95353f9c8f6f0ba795a7163c8
#
_entry.id   ad2b37d95353f9c8f6f0ba795a7163c8
#
_cell.length_a   1.000
_cell.length_b   1.000
_cell.length_c   1.000
_cell.angle_alpha   90.00
_cell.angle_beta   90.00
_cell.angle_gamma   90.00
#
_symmetry.space_group_name_H-M   'P 1'
#
loop_
_entity.id
_entity.type
_entity.pdbx_description
1 polymer ?
#
loop_
_entity_poly.entity_id
_entity_poly.type
_entity_poly.pdbx_seq_one_letter_code
_entity_poly.pdbx_strand_id
1 'polypeptide(L)'
;MQLYVIDWSFQNNEDQLFATNEFCQYLNEGKLNERIDGFELQCIAHTPQNGSGVIICKVADKSILFRIFNMWRKNFNISFNFKPALTNEELASSHIENCFWAKS
;
A
#
# COMPACT_ATOMS: atom_id res chain seq x y z
N MET A 1 -2.82 -8.80 -12.27
CA MET A 1 -2.77 -8.38 -10.86
C MET A 1 -3.63 -7.15 -10.65
N GLN A 2 -4.28 -7.09 -9.52
CA GLN A 2 -5.11 -5.93 -9.14
C GLN A 2 -4.25 -4.87 -8.47
N LEU A 3 -4.42 -3.62 -8.88
CA LEU A 3 -3.76 -2.46 -8.28
C LEU A 3 -4.51 -2.05 -7.01
N TYR A 4 -3.77 -1.74 -5.95
CA TYR A 4 -4.31 -1.26 -4.68
C TYR A 4 -3.58 -0.02 -4.22
N VAL A 5 -4.33 0.92 -3.67
CA VAL A 5 -3.81 2.04 -2.92
C VAL A 5 -4.16 1.78 -1.45
N ILE A 6 -3.15 1.74 -0.61
CA ILE A 6 -3.31 1.38 0.80
C ILE A 6 -2.84 2.56 1.65
N ASP A 7 -3.77 3.16 2.38
CA ASP A 7 -3.45 4.20 3.36
C ASP A 7 -3.26 3.55 4.71
N TRP A 8 -2.28 4.02 5.48
CA TRP A 8 -2.14 3.58 6.86
C TRP A 8 -2.04 4.77 7.79
N SER A 9 -2.39 4.54 9.06
CA SER A 9 -2.22 5.54 10.11
C SER A 9 -1.95 4.87 11.44
N PHE A 10 -1.15 5.54 12.27
CA PHE A 10 -0.85 5.08 13.62
C PHE A 10 -1.79 5.72 14.62
N GLN A 11 -2.10 4.97 15.67
CA GLN A 11 -2.95 5.46 16.76
C GLN A 11 -2.18 6.36 17.72
N ASN A 12 -0.87 6.15 17.85
CA ASN A 12 -0.03 6.94 18.76
C ASN A 12 1.40 7.05 18.25
N ASN A 13 2.16 7.98 18.83
CA ASN A 13 3.54 8.27 18.42
C ASN A 13 4.53 7.16 18.76
N GLU A 14 4.31 6.44 19.85
CA GLU A 14 5.19 5.35 20.24
C GLU A 14 5.17 4.23 19.22
N ASP A 15 3.98 3.82 18.80
CA ASP A 15 3.85 2.78 17.78
C ASP A 15 4.48 3.22 16.48
N GLN A 16 4.33 4.50 16.12
CA GLN A 16 4.96 5.04 14.92
C GLN A 16 6.49 4.92 14.99
N LEU A 17 7.08 5.28 16.14
CA LEU A 17 8.52 5.23 16.30
C LEU A 17 9.05 3.80 16.18
N PHE A 18 8.41 2.86 16.88
CA PHE A 18 8.81 1.45 16.84
C PHE A 18 8.68 0.88 15.44
N ALA A 19 7.56 1.14 14.79
CA ALA A 19 7.31 0.65 13.42
C ALA A 19 8.32 1.23 12.43
N THR A 20 8.66 2.50 12.58
CA THR A 20 9.64 3.15 11.71
C THR A 20 11.02 2.50 11.86
N ASN A 21 11.41 2.22 13.10
CA ASN A 21 12.67 1.54 13.36
C ASN A 21 12.70 0.13 12.76
N GLU A 22 11.63 -0.62 12.92
CA GLU A 22 11.49 -1.95 12.33
C GLU A 22 11.54 -1.89 10.80
N PHE A 23 10.90 -0.91 10.22
CA PHE A 23 10.89 -0.73 8.77
C PHE A 23 12.29 -0.41 8.24
N CYS A 24 13.02 0.47 8.93
CA CYS A 24 14.39 0.80 8.54
C CYS A 24 15.30 -0.42 8.63
N GLN A 25 15.15 -1.23 9.67
CA GLN A 25 15.88 -2.47 9.80
C GLN A 25 15.54 -3.45 8.68
N TYR A 26 14.27 -3.55 8.35
CA TYR A 26 13.78 -4.39 7.27
C TYR A 26 14.42 -3.99 5.93
N LEU A 27 14.52 -2.69 5.68
CA LEU A 27 15.19 -2.15 4.48
C LEU A 27 16.67 -2.51 4.45
N ASN A 28 17.34 -2.35 5.59
CA ASN A 28 18.77 -2.63 5.70
C ASN A 28 19.10 -4.10 5.48
N GLU A 29 18.20 -4.98 5.85
CA GLU A 29 18.34 -6.41 5.62
C GLU A 29 17.96 -6.83 4.20
N GLY A 30 17.46 -5.90 3.39
CA GLY A 30 17.06 -6.17 2.01
C GLY A 30 15.79 -6.97 1.86
N LYS A 31 15.00 -7.08 2.91
CA LYS A 31 13.78 -7.91 2.90
C LYS A 31 12.68 -7.40 1.98
N LEU A 32 12.66 -6.10 1.70
CA LEU A 32 11.71 -5.54 0.75
C LEU A 32 11.98 -6.01 -0.68
N ASN A 33 13.20 -6.49 -0.94
CA ASN A 33 13.57 -7.03 -2.24
C ASN A 33 13.25 -8.52 -2.36
N GLU A 34 12.84 -9.16 -1.27
CA GLU A 34 12.40 -10.54 -1.32
C GLU A 34 11.10 -10.62 -2.11
N ARG A 35 11.08 -11.52 -3.06
CA ARG A 35 9.90 -11.72 -3.88
C ARG A 35 8.85 -12.47 -3.09
N ILE A 36 7.73 -11.80 -2.89
CA ILE A 36 6.50 -12.44 -2.42
C ILE A 36 5.69 -12.73 -3.67
N ASP A 37 5.41 -14.01 -3.90
CA ASP A 37 4.65 -14.40 -5.08
C ASP A 37 3.30 -13.70 -5.11
N GLY A 38 2.99 -13.07 -6.24
CA GLY A 38 1.73 -12.38 -6.42
C GLY A 38 1.67 -10.99 -5.80
N PHE A 39 2.82 -10.44 -5.37
CA PHE A 39 2.89 -9.08 -4.82
C PHE A 39 3.96 -8.28 -5.55
N GLU A 40 3.61 -7.05 -5.93
CA GLU A 40 4.53 -6.15 -6.62
C GLU A 40 4.37 -4.75 -6.04
N LEU A 41 5.40 -4.27 -5.33
CA LEU A 41 5.40 -2.93 -4.76
C LEU A 41 5.70 -1.91 -5.86
N GLN A 42 4.81 -0.92 -6.02
CA GLN A 42 5.00 0.16 -6.99
C GLN A 42 5.60 1.40 -6.34
N CYS A 43 5.09 1.77 -5.17
CA CYS A 43 5.50 3.00 -4.51
C CYS A 43 5.13 2.92 -3.03
N ILE A 44 5.93 3.58 -2.20
CA ILE A 44 5.62 3.75 -0.79
C ILE A 44 6.04 5.16 -0.40
N ALA A 45 5.17 5.87 0.31
CA ALA A 45 5.43 7.22 0.79
C ALA A 45 5.02 7.34 2.24
N HIS A 46 5.85 8.01 3.00
CA HIS A 46 5.64 8.22 4.44
C HIS A 46 5.31 9.68 4.70
N THR A 47 4.34 9.92 5.58
CA THR A 47 4.04 11.26 6.09
C THR A 47 4.18 11.21 7.62
N PRO A 48 5.43 11.18 8.12
CA PRO A 48 5.68 10.91 9.54
C PRO A 48 5.11 11.97 10.47
N GLN A 49 4.96 13.19 10.01
CA GLN A 49 4.38 14.26 10.82
C GLN A 49 2.93 13.96 11.18
N ASN A 50 2.21 13.28 10.31
CA ASN A 50 0.81 12.89 10.54
C ASN A 50 0.68 11.46 11.07
N GLY A 51 1.79 10.74 11.20
CA GLY A 51 1.77 9.34 11.59
C GLY A 51 1.06 8.45 10.56
N SER A 52 1.22 8.76 9.27
CA SER A 52 0.53 8.04 8.22
C SER A 52 1.41 7.86 6.99
N GLY A 53 0.84 7.26 5.96
CA GLY A 53 1.52 7.07 4.69
C GLY A 53 0.65 6.33 3.69
N VAL A 54 1.22 6.02 2.55
CA VAL A 54 0.50 5.34 1.47
C VAL A 54 1.42 4.33 0.78
N ILE A 55 0.83 3.20 0.41
CA ILE A 55 1.48 2.16 -0.40
C ILE A 55 0.66 1.97 -1.66
N ILE A 56 1.34 1.90 -2.80
CA ILE A 56 0.72 1.54 -4.06
C ILE A 56 1.36 0.23 -4.52
N CYS A 57 0.56 -0.80 -4.72
CA CYS A 57 1.04 -2.13 -5.07
C CYS A 57 0.05 -2.87 -5.95
N LYS A 58 0.53 -3.96 -6.55
CA LYS A 58 -0.31 -4.89 -7.30
C LYS A 58 -0.28 -6.24 -6.61
N VAL A 59 -1.42 -6.89 -6.53
CA VAL A 59 -1.52 -8.23 -5.94
C VAL A 59 -2.37 -9.14 -6.82
N ALA A 60 -2.00 -10.40 -6.84
CA ALA A 60 -2.76 -11.42 -7.57
C ALA A 60 -4.03 -11.82 -6.84
N ASP A 61 -4.04 -11.73 -5.51
CA ASP A 61 -5.14 -12.14 -4.67
C ASP A 61 -5.20 -11.26 -3.42
N LYS A 62 -6.40 -10.87 -3.01
CA LYS A 62 -6.62 -10.06 -1.80
C LYS A 62 -6.04 -10.68 -0.54
N SER A 63 -6.04 -12.00 -0.44
CA SER A 63 -5.52 -12.68 0.74
C SER A 63 -4.04 -12.37 0.99
N ILE A 64 -3.31 -12.04 -0.06
CA ILE A 64 -1.90 -11.67 0.04
C ILE A 64 -1.73 -10.38 0.84
N LEU A 65 -2.64 -9.40 0.66
CA LEU A 65 -2.61 -8.16 1.41
C LEU A 65 -2.73 -8.40 2.92
N PHE A 66 -3.70 -9.21 3.31
CA PHE A 66 -3.90 -9.52 4.72
C PHE A 66 -2.72 -10.26 5.30
N ARG A 67 -2.13 -11.18 4.55
CA ARG A 67 -0.97 -11.94 4.99
C ARG A 67 0.24 -11.05 5.22
N ILE A 68 0.48 -10.09 4.31
CA ILE A 68 1.63 -9.20 4.41
C ILE A 68 1.45 -8.18 5.54
N PHE A 69 0.28 -7.56 5.62
CA PHE A 69 0.08 -6.42 6.52
C PHE A 69 -0.46 -6.79 7.90
N ASN A 70 -0.93 -8.03 8.09
CA ASN A 70 -1.51 -8.44 9.36
C ASN A 70 -0.50 -8.39 10.51
N MET A 71 0.75 -8.73 10.24
CA MET A 71 1.82 -8.68 11.23
C MET A 71 2.03 -7.26 11.75
N TRP A 72 1.99 -6.28 10.85
CA TRP A 72 2.14 -4.87 11.22
C TRP A 72 0.95 -4.39 12.03
N ARG A 73 -0.26 -4.79 11.64
CA ARG A 73 -1.47 -4.44 12.40
C ARG A 73 -1.42 -4.95 13.83
N LYS A 74 -0.96 -6.18 14.01
CA LYS A 74 -0.91 -6.81 15.33
C LYS A 74 0.16 -6.20 16.22
N ASN A 75 1.30 -5.84 15.64
CA ASN A 75 2.45 -5.42 16.44
C ASN A 75 2.46 -3.93 16.73
N PHE A 76 1.84 -3.10 15.90
CA PHE A 76 2.02 -1.66 15.97
C PHE A 76 0.74 -0.86 15.99
N ASN A 77 -0.40 -1.49 16.15
CA ASN A 77 -1.66 -0.78 16.27
C ASN A 77 -1.90 0.17 15.08
N ILE A 78 -1.58 -0.30 13.89
CA ILE A 78 -1.72 0.46 12.65
C ILE A 78 -3.08 0.17 12.02
N SER A 79 -3.75 1.22 11.55
CA SER A 79 -4.96 1.09 10.73
C SER A 79 -4.58 1.13 9.26
N PHE A 80 -5.05 0.16 8.49
CA PHE A 80 -4.88 0.10 7.03
C PHE A 80 -6.22 0.23 6.34
N ASN A 81 -6.25 1.00 5.26
CA ASN A 81 -7.42 1.12 4.40
C ASN A 81 -7.03 0.66 3.00
N PHE A 82 -7.57 -0.47 2.57
CA PHE A 82 -7.25 -1.08 1.28
C PHE A 82 -8.27 -0.64 0.24
N LYS A 83 -7.82 0.05 -0.81
CA LYS A 83 -8.69 0.55 -1.87
C LYS A 83 -8.25 -0.05 -3.21
N PRO A 84 -9.11 -0.84 -3.88
CA PRO A 84 -8.81 -1.26 -5.24
C PRO A 84 -8.76 -0.04 -6.15
N ALA A 85 -7.81 -0.04 -7.08
CA ALA A 85 -7.57 1.10 -7.96
C ALA A 85 -7.39 0.64 -9.39
N LEU A 86 -7.49 1.58 -10.31
CA LEU A 86 -7.30 1.34 -11.74
C LEU A 86 -6.12 2.18 -12.24
N THR A 87 -5.38 1.66 -13.20
CA THR A 87 -4.42 2.46 -13.94
C THR A 87 -5.18 3.39 -14.90
N ASN A 88 -4.48 4.37 -15.47
CA ASN A 88 -5.07 5.25 -16.48
C ASN A 88 -5.62 4.45 -17.66
N GLU A 89 -4.88 3.44 -18.09
CA GLU A 89 -5.27 2.59 -19.21
C GLU A 89 -6.52 1.78 -18.91
N GLU A 90 -6.61 1.24 -17.72
CA GLU A 90 -7.77 0.48 -17.27
C GLU A 90 -9.00 1.37 -17.18
N LEU A 91 -8.85 2.57 -16.62
CA LEU A 91 -9.94 3.53 -16.52
C LEU A 91 -10.43 3.95 -17.91
N ALA A 92 -9.50 4.28 -18.78
CA ALA A 92 -9.82 4.68 -20.15
C ALA A 92 -10.57 3.57 -20.91
N SER A 93 -10.12 2.33 -20.76
CA SER A 93 -10.79 1.18 -21.39
C SER A 93 -12.20 0.96 -20.88
N SER A 94 -12.42 1.20 -19.58
CA SER A 94 -13.72 0.97 -18.94
C SER A 94 -14.73 2.06 -19.21
N HIS A 95 -14.29 3.31 -19.39
CA HIS A 95 -15.16 4.47 -19.39
C HIS A 95 -14.98 5.39 -20.58
N ILE A 96 -14.37 4.91 -21.65
CA ILE A 96 -14.00 5.76 -22.78
C ILE A 96 -15.21 6.50 -23.37
N GLU A 97 -16.38 5.91 -23.37
CA GLU A 97 -17.60 6.52 -23.89
C GLU A 97 -18.25 7.49 -22.92
N ASN A 98 -17.98 7.29 -21.62
CA ASN A 98 -18.60 8.07 -20.55
C ASN A 98 -17.66 9.10 -19.92
N CYS A 99 -16.41 9.10 -20.35
CA CYS A 99 -15.40 10.00 -19.81
C CYS A 99 -15.51 11.34 -20.54
N PHE A 100 -15.98 12.37 -19.84
CA PHE A 100 -16.29 13.62 -20.52
C PHE A 100 -15.05 14.32 -21.13
N TRP A 101 -13.87 14.13 -20.57
CA TRP A 101 -12.66 14.70 -21.15
C TRP A 101 -12.20 13.97 -22.42
N ALA A 102 -12.65 12.74 -22.63
CA ALA A 102 -12.35 12.01 -23.86
C ALA A 102 -13.13 12.57 -25.05
N LYS A 103 -14.15 13.37 -24.79
CA LYS A 103 -15.01 13.99 -25.82
C LYS A 103 -14.55 15.38 -26.19
N SER A 104 -13.63 15.95 -25.45
CA SER A 104 -13.16 17.31 -25.71
C SER A 104 -11.96 17.38 -26.66
#